data_91c8896c5ca262c77b6cf78c85fac209
#
_entry.id   91c8896c5ca262c77b6cf78c85fac209
#
_cell.length_a   1.000
_cell.length_b   1.000
_cell.length_c   1.000
_cell.angle_alpha   90.00
_cell.angle_beta   90.00
_cell.angle_gamma   90.00
#
_symmetry.space_group_name_H-M   'P 1'
#
loop_
_entity.id
_entity.type
_entity.pdbx_description
1 polymer ?
#
loop_
_entity_poly.entity_id
_entity_poly.type
_entity_poly.pdbx_seq_one_letter_code
_entity_poly.pdbx_strand_id
1 'polypeptide(L)'
;MKSETVRKNALRVFLSLCLFSVLSLNTSVFANESFLPPDQAFQFSAESIDGQNAQLKWSIAPHYYLYHDQFKVTVNNTPIKLKLPAGHEKDDPTFGVTNVHYNQVLTQIAVKPNANYKVSWQGCSEDGLCYPLQHKTIQSDADGLFPQQATPKRSGLLNLNQSTDKKIITTPATAQDDAVATP
;
A
#
# COMPACT_ATOMS: atom_id res chain seq x y z
N MET A 1 -0.89 -3.41 77.96
CA MET A 1 -2.11 -3.66 77.08
C MET A 1 -2.29 -2.65 75.95
N LYS A 2 -1.40 -1.66 75.71
CA LYS A 2 -1.52 -0.70 74.58
C LYS A 2 -0.79 -1.12 73.28
N SER A 3 0.10 -2.11 73.35
CA SER A 3 0.94 -2.53 72.17
C SER A 3 0.23 -3.43 71.16
N GLU A 4 -0.71 -4.24 71.58
CA GLU A 4 -1.40 -5.18 70.68
C GLU A 4 -2.44 -4.51 69.77
N THR A 5 -3.12 -3.49 70.25
CA THR A 5 -4.12 -2.76 69.48
C THR A 5 -3.52 -1.97 68.33
N VAL A 6 -2.32 -1.41 68.55
CA VAL A 6 -1.60 -0.66 67.51
C VAL A 6 -1.12 -1.61 66.39
N ARG A 7 -0.63 -2.80 66.72
CA ARG A 7 -0.21 -3.81 65.74
C ARG A 7 -1.37 -4.34 64.88
N LYS A 8 -2.53 -4.56 65.51
CA LYS A 8 -3.74 -5.04 64.78
C LYS A 8 -4.30 -3.98 63.84
N ASN A 9 -4.25 -2.72 64.24
CA ASN A 9 -4.71 -1.61 63.39
C ASN A 9 -3.72 -1.34 62.23
N ALA A 10 -2.40 -1.41 62.45
CA ALA A 10 -1.41 -1.29 61.40
C ALA A 10 -1.55 -2.41 60.34
N LEU A 11 -1.78 -3.66 60.79
CA LEU A 11 -1.99 -4.78 59.88
C LEU A 11 -3.27 -4.67 59.04
N ARG A 12 -4.35 -4.12 59.63
CA ARG A 12 -5.60 -3.88 58.88
C ARG A 12 -5.48 -2.78 57.83
N VAL A 13 -4.74 -1.71 58.12
CA VAL A 13 -4.45 -0.63 57.19
C VAL A 13 -3.57 -1.12 56.06
N PHE A 14 -2.54 -1.92 56.35
CA PHE A 14 -1.70 -2.53 55.29
C PHE A 14 -2.47 -3.49 54.43
N LEU A 15 -3.34 -4.33 54.97
CA LEU A 15 -4.16 -5.28 54.22
C LEU A 15 -5.18 -4.54 53.35
N SER A 16 -5.76 -3.43 53.81
CA SER A 16 -6.69 -2.61 53.05
C SER A 16 -5.98 -1.86 51.91
N LEU A 17 -4.76 -1.40 52.12
CA LEU A 17 -3.97 -0.70 51.08
C LEU A 17 -3.53 -1.65 49.97
N CYS A 18 -3.16 -2.89 50.31
CA CYS A 18 -2.82 -3.92 49.30
C CYS A 18 -4.03 -4.39 48.48
N LEU A 19 -5.23 -4.42 49.09
CA LEU A 19 -6.46 -4.85 48.36
C LEU A 19 -6.91 -3.78 47.35
N PHE A 20 -6.63 -2.51 47.60
CA PHE A 20 -6.97 -1.41 46.71
C PHE A 20 -6.01 -1.31 45.50
N SER A 21 -4.79 -1.83 45.61
CA SER A 21 -3.77 -1.80 44.55
C SER A 21 -3.96 -2.84 43.49
N VAL A 22 -4.78 -3.89 43.72
CA VAL A 22 -5.02 -5.00 42.76
C VAL A 22 -6.19 -4.71 41.81
N LEU A 23 -7.00 -3.68 42.11
CA LEU A 23 -8.22 -3.39 41.34
C LEU A 23 -7.99 -2.48 40.11
N SER A 24 -6.76 -2.07 39.82
CA SER A 24 -6.47 -1.05 38.80
C SER A 24 -5.88 -1.56 37.49
N LEU A 25 -5.89 -2.86 37.21
CA LEU A 25 -5.21 -3.44 36.04
C LEU A 25 -6.14 -4.04 34.97
N ASN A 26 -7.41 -3.67 34.95
CA ASN A 26 -8.28 -4.04 33.83
C ASN A 26 -8.56 -2.84 32.93
N THR A 27 -7.55 -2.22 32.36
CA THR A 27 -7.72 -1.43 31.14
C THR A 27 -7.84 -2.39 29.97
N SER A 28 -9.04 -2.80 29.65
CA SER A 28 -9.33 -3.40 28.34
C SER A 28 -8.99 -2.34 27.30
N VAL A 29 -7.84 -2.47 26.68
CA VAL A 29 -7.53 -1.75 25.45
C VAL A 29 -8.48 -2.35 24.41
N PHE A 30 -9.62 -1.71 24.20
CA PHE A 30 -10.40 -1.93 23.00
C PHE A 30 -9.51 -1.44 21.86
N ALA A 31 -8.83 -2.37 21.19
CA ALA A 31 -8.27 -2.12 19.88
C ALA A 31 -9.46 -1.72 19.00
N ASN A 32 -9.57 -0.43 18.71
CA ASN A 32 -10.51 0.04 17.71
C ASN A 32 -9.98 -0.50 16.39
N GLU A 33 -10.53 -1.63 15.93
CA GLU A 33 -10.21 -2.18 14.61
C GLU A 33 -10.70 -1.20 13.56
N SER A 34 -9.82 -0.25 13.24
CA SER A 34 -10.09 0.69 12.17
C SER A 34 -9.86 -0.02 10.84
N PHE A 35 -10.89 -0.08 9.99
CA PHE A 35 -10.77 -0.58 8.63
C PHE A 35 -9.69 0.20 7.87
N LEU A 36 -8.93 -0.51 7.06
CA LEU A 36 -7.94 0.12 6.20
C LEU A 36 -8.61 1.03 5.17
N PRO A 37 -8.02 2.15 4.80
CA PRO A 37 -8.42 2.90 3.62
C PRO A 37 -8.39 2.01 2.37
N PRO A 38 -9.25 2.23 1.36
CA PRO A 38 -9.37 1.34 0.21
C PRO A 38 -8.09 1.17 -0.60
N ASP A 39 -7.21 2.18 -0.63
CA ASP A 39 -5.91 2.15 -1.28
C ASP A 39 -4.85 1.36 -0.50
N GLN A 40 -5.08 1.10 0.78
CA GLN A 40 -4.27 0.21 1.61
C GLN A 40 -4.84 -1.21 1.65
N ALA A 41 -6.16 -1.35 1.68
CA ALA A 41 -6.84 -2.64 1.62
C ALA A 41 -6.61 -3.33 0.27
N PHE A 42 -6.61 -2.57 -0.84
CA PHE A 42 -6.53 -3.06 -2.21
C PHE A 42 -5.51 -2.25 -3.02
N GLN A 43 -4.25 -2.62 -2.91
CA GLN A 43 -3.18 -1.94 -3.65
C GLN A 43 -3.16 -2.45 -5.09
N PHE A 44 -3.30 -1.54 -6.04
CA PHE A 44 -3.25 -1.85 -7.47
C PHE A 44 -1.97 -1.33 -8.10
N SER A 45 -1.34 -2.14 -8.95
CA SER A 45 -0.26 -1.74 -9.84
C SER A 45 -0.44 -2.30 -11.25
N ALA A 46 0.13 -1.59 -12.21
CA ALA A 46 0.22 -2.02 -13.59
C ALA A 46 1.66 -1.85 -14.06
N GLU A 47 2.23 -2.91 -14.61
CA GLU A 47 3.62 -2.96 -15.06
C GLU A 47 3.66 -3.43 -16.50
N SER A 48 4.36 -2.70 -17.37
CA SER A 48 4.59 -3.14 -18.74
C SER A 48 5.56 -4.31 -18.76
N ILE A 49 5.19 -5.39 -19.43
CA ILE A 49 6.09 -6.52 -19.72
C ILE A 49 6.89 -6.18 -20.96
N ASP A 50 6.20 -5.66 -21.97
CA ASP A 50 6.74 -5.18 -23.24
C ASP A 50 5.76 -4.13 -23.82
N GLY A 51 6.03 -3.63 -25.04
CA GLY A 51 5.17 -2.66 -25.71
C GLY A 51 3.79 -3.21 -26.17
N GLN A 52 3.51 -4.48 -25.95
CA GLN A 52 2.26 -5.13 -26.35
C GLN A 52 1.49 -5.76 -25.18
N ASN A 53 2.17 -6.00 -24.05
CA ASN A 53 1.61 -6.69 -22.90
C ASN A 53 1.95 -5.99 -21.61
N ALA A 54 1.02 -6.01 -20.67
CA ALA A 54 1.22 -5.53 -19.32
C ALA A 54 0.61 -6.47 -18.29
N GLN A 55 1.20 -6.50 -17.11
CA GLN A 55 0.69 -7.19 -15.94
C GLN A 55 -0.10 -6.22 -15.07
N LEU A 56 -1.31 -6.60 -14.72
CA LEU A 56 -2.11 -5.95 -13.68
C LEU A 56 -2.01 -6.78 -12.41
N LYS A 57 -1.77 -6.12 -11.30
CA LYS A 57 -1.62 -6.74 -9.98
C LYS A 57 -2.47 -6.02 -8.96
N TRP A 58 -3.21 -6.80 -8.17
CA TRP A 58 -3.84 -6.36 -6.93
C TRP A 58 -3.20 -7.09 -5.76
N SER A 59 -2.70 -6.35 -4.78
CA SER A 59 -2.30 -6.88 -3.49
C SER A 59 -3.40 -6.57 -2.49
N ILE A 60 -3.95 -7.62 -1.87
CA ILE A 60 -5.10 -7.55 -0.99
C ILE A 60 -4.59 -7.74 0.44
N ALA A 61 -4.94 -6.81 1.32
CA ALA A 61 -4.54 -6.89 2.72
C ALA A 61 -5.14 -8.13 3.42
N PRO A 62 -4.52 -8.65 4.49
CA PRO A 62 -5.12 -9.69 5.30
C PRO A 62 -6.51 -9.27 5.81
N HIS A 63 -7.45 -10.21 5.88
CA HIS A 63 -8.86 -9.99 6.24
C HIS A 63 -9.68 -9.15 5.25
N TYR A 64 -9.20 -9.03 3.99
CA TYR A 64 -9.92 -8.39 2.89
C TYR A 64 -10.00 -9.34 1.69
N TYR A 65 -10.98 -9.09 0.82
CA TYR A 65 -11.17 -9.85 -0.42
C TYR A 65 -11.73 -8.97 -1.54
N LEU A 66 -11.47 -9.39 -2.78
CA LEU A 66 -12.02 -8.76 -3.99
C LEU A 66 -12.97 -9.74 -4.68
N TYR A 67 -14.10 -9.23 -5.17
CA TYR A 67 -15.08 -10.03 -5.92
C TYR A 67 -14.59 -10.34 -7.33
N HIS A 68 -14.65 -11.59 -7.74
CA HIS A 68 -14.20 -12.05 -9.07
C HIS A 68 -14.91 -11.30 -10.20
N ASP A 69 -16.22 -11.12 -10.11
CA ASP A 69 -17.03 -10.52 -11.15
C ASP A 69 -16.97 -8.99 -11.22
N GLN A 70 -16.30 -8.38 -10.23
CA GLN A 70 -16.14 -6.93 -10.16
C GLN A 70 -14.83 -6.41 -10.77
N PHE A 71 -13.95 -7.30 -11.24
CA PHE A 71 -12.80 -6.88 -12.03
C PHE A 71 -13.22 -6.52 -13.45
N LYS A 72 -13.03 -5.28 -13.82
CA LYS A 72 -13.37 -4.77 -15.16
C LYS A 72 -12.25 -3.90 -15.70
N VAL A 73 -11.94 -4.08 -16.97
CA VAL A 73 -11.01 -3.21 -17.69
C VAL A 73 -11.66 -2.74 -18.98
N THR A 74 -11.57 -1.45 -19.25
CA THR A 74 -11.92 -0.86 -20.54
C THR A 74 -10.72 -0.20 -21.18
N VAL A 75 -10.61 -0.29 -22.48
CA VAL A 75 -9.59 0.39 -23.32
C VAL A 75 -10.31 1.38 -24.22
N ASN A 76 -10.04 2.66 -24.07
CA ASN A 76 -10.76 3.72 -24.79
C ASN A 76 -12.29 3.53 -24.70
N ASN A 77 -12.80 3.24 -23.48
CA ASN A 77 -14.20 2.93 -23.15
C ASN A 77 -14.74 1.60 -23.69
N THR A 78 -13.95 0.80 -24.38
CA THR A 78 -14.35 -0.52 -24.86
C THR A 78 -13.96 -1.58 -23.83
N PRO A 79 -14.91 -2.41 -23.33
CA PRO A 79 -14.59 -3.47 -22.37
C PRO A 79 -13.67 -4.53 -22.98
N ILE A 80 -12.71 -5.01 -22.21
CA ILE A 80 -11.89 -6.16 -22.55
C ILE A 80 -12.10 -7.28 -21.53
N LYS A 81 -12.03 -8.54 -22.00
CA LYS A 81 -12.16 -9.71 -21.14
C LYS A 81 -10.85 -9.98 -20.41
N LEU A 82 -10.92 -10.09 -19.09
CA LEU A 82 -9.78 -10.49 -18.26
C LEU A 82 -9.73 -12.02 -18.14
N LYS A 83 -8.50 -12.55 -18.06
CA LYS A 83 -8.23 -13.93 -17.67
C LYS A 83 -7.74 -13.93 -16.21
N LEU A 84 -8.69 -13.99 -15.30
CA LEU A 84 -8.38 -14.05 -13.86
C LEU A 84 -8.04 -15.47 -13.44
N PRO A 85 -7.24 -15.66 -12.37
CA PRO A 85 -7.08 -16.95 -11.72
C PRO A 85 -8.43 -17.44 -11.17
N ALA A 86 -8.53 -18.70 -10.81
CA ALA A 86 -9.70 -19.21 -10.12
C ALA A 86 -9.88 -18.49 -8.77
N GLY A 87 -11.12 -18.09 -8.47
CA GLY A 87 -11.48 -17.52 -7.17
C GLY A 87 -11.78 -18.63 -6.15
N HIS A 88 -12.03 -18.21 -4.93
CA HIS A 88 -12.54 -19.04 -3.85
C HIS A 88 -14.02 -18.78 -3.67
N GLU A 89 -14.82 -19.83 -3.57
CA GLU A 89 -16.24 -19.69 -3.25
C GLU A 89 -16.42 -19.15 -1.83
N LYS A 90 -17.30 -18.16 -1.68
CA LYS A 90 -17.64 -17.51 -0.42
C LYS A 90 -19.14 -17.29 -0.38
N ASP A 91 -19.75 -17.64 0.74
CA ASP A 91 -21.12 -17.19 1.06
C ASP A 91 -21.02 -15.77 1.63
N ASP A 92 -21.40 -14.80 0.81
CA ASP A 92 -21.24 -13.38 1.10
C ASP A 92 -22.60 -12.78 1.49
N PRO A 93 -22.68 -12.01 2.60
CA PRO A 93 -23.93 -11.43 3.07
C PRO A 93 -24.60 -10.50 2.06
N THR A 94 -23.82 -9.90 1.14
CA THR A 94 -24.31 -8.94 0.14
C THR A 94 -24.71 -9.59 -1.18
N PHE A 95 -23.90 -10.55 -1.64
CA PHE A 95 -24.05 -11.16 -2.97
C PHE A 95 -24.42 -12.65 -2.95
N GLY A 96 -24.55 -13.26 -1.76
CA GLY A 96 -24.75 -14.70 -1.62
C GLY A 96 -23.51 -15.49 -2.06
N VAL A 97 -23.69 -16.72 -2.54
CA VAL A 97 -22.58 -17.55 -3.00
C VAL A 97 -21.92 -16.92 -4.21
N THR A 98 -20.69 -16.48 -4.04
CA THR A 98 -19.89 -15.77 -5.06
C THR A 98 -18.43 -16.20 -5.01
N ASN A 99 -17.66 -15.89 -6.07
CA ASN A 99 -16.23 -16.12 -6.10
C ASN A 99 -15.46 -14.86 -5.68
N VAL A 100 -14.48 -15.04 -4.80
CA VAL A 100 -13.63 -13.96 -4.28
C VAL A 100 -12.15 -14.31 -4.38
N HIS A 101 -11.32 -13.29 -4.28
CA HIS A 101 -9.87 -13.43 -4.28
C HIS A 101 -9.29 -12.85 -3.00
N TYR A 102 -8.28 -13.53 -2.47
CA TYR A 102 -7.49 -13.14 -1.30
C TYR A 102 -6.03 -12.91 -1.69
N ASN A 103 -5.29 -12.21 -0.85
CA ASN A 103 -3.86 -11.97 -0.95
C ASN A 103 -3.42 -11.25 -2.22
N GLN A 104 -3.57 -11.88 -3.38
CA GLN A 104 -3.08 -11.32 -4.64
C GLN A 104 -3.88 -11.81 -5.83
N VAL A 105 -4.12 -10.91 -6.78
CA VAL A 105 -4.60 -11.23 -8.13
C VAL A 105 -3.60 -10.73 -9.14
N LEU A 106 -3.24 -11.59 -10.08
CA LEU A 106 -2.39 -11.27 -11.22
C LEU A 106 -3.13 -11.61 -12.51
N THR A 107 -3.10 -10.71 -13.48
CA THR A 107 -3.60 -10.97 -14.82
C THR A 107 -2.79 -10.18 -15.84
N GLN A 108 -2.78 -10.63 -17.08
CA GLN A 108 -2.13 -9.92 -18.18
C GLN A 108 -3.18 -9.38 -19.14
N ILE A 109 -2.88 -8.22 -19.70
CA ILE A 109 -3.68 -7.60 -20.77
C ILE A 109 -2.80 -7.25 -21.95
N ALA A 110 -3.41 -7.26 -23.15
CA ALA A 110 -2.78 -6.67 -24.32
C ALA A 110 -2.83 -5.14 -24.21
N VAL A 111 -1.71 -4.49 -24.56
CA VAL A 111 -1.58 -3.04 -24.55
C VAL A 111 -1.55 -2.50 -25.99
N LYS A 112 -2.19 -1.34 -26.17
CA LYS A 112 -2.15 -0.55 -27.40
C LYS A 112 -1.44 0.76 -27.11
N PRO A 113 -0.66 1.30 -28.05
CA PRO A 113 -0.06 2.62 -27.93
C PRO A 113 -1.11 3.74 -27.78
N ASN A 114 -0.78 4.76 -26.99
CA ASN A 114 -1.59 5.96 -26.78
C ASN A 114 -3.05 5.68 -26.37
N ALA A 115 -3.28 4.63 -25.56
CA ALA A 115 -4.61 4.21 -25.17
C ALA A 115 -4.87 4.47 -23.66
N ASN A 116 -6.13 4.77 -23.35
CA ASN A 116 -6.59 4.96 -21.99
C ASN A 116 -7.21 3.67 -21.45
N TYR A 117 -6.72 3.22 -20.30
CA TYR A 117 -7.19 2.05 -19.57
C TYR A 117 -7.88 2.48 -18.31
N LYS A 118 -9.17 2.11 -18.15
CA LYS A 118 -9.86 2.24 -16.87
C LYS A 118 -10.00 0.85 -16.26
N VAL A 119 -9.36 0.64 -15.13
CA VAL A 119 -9.39 -0.60 -14.37
C VAL A 119 -10.27 -0.39 -13.16
N SER A 120 -11.22 -1.29 -12.92
CA SER A 120 -12.16 -1.19 -11.79
C SER A 120 -12.21 -2.50 -11.01
N TRP A 121 -12.45 -2.42 -9.70
CA TRP A 121 -12.62 -3.55 -8.80
C TRP A 121 -13.44 -3.16 -7.58
N GLN A 122 -14.00 -4.15 -6.89
CA GLN A 122 -14.72 -3.97 -5.64
C GLN A 122 -14.41 -5.10 -4.67
N GLY A 123 -14.40 -4.80 -3.39
CA GLY A 123 -14.17 -5.78 -2.33
C GLY A 123 -14.65 -5.30 -0.98
N CYS A 124 -14.54 -6.19 -0.01
CA CYS A 124 -14.96 -5.98 1.37
C CYS A 124 -13.89 -6.46 2.35
N SER A 125 -14.03 -6.07 3.62
CA SER A 125 -13.36 -6.74 4.72
C SER A 125 -14.15 -7.98 5.15
N GLU A 126 -13.49 -8.96 5.76
CA GLU A 126 -14.15 -10.11 6.39
C GLU A 126 -15.08 -9.68 7.54
N ASP A 127 -14.81 -8.53 8.16
CA ASP A 127 -15.59 -7.95 9.25
C ASP A 127 -16.81 -7.14 8.77
N GLY A 128 -17.18 -7.28 7.49
CA GLY A 128 -18.45 -6.82 6.93
C GLY A 128 -18.45 -5.41 6.34
N LEU A 129 -17.33 -4.68 6.31
CA LEU A 129 -17.27 -3.40 5.60
C LEU A 129 -17.05 -3.62 4.11
N CYS A 130 -18.01 -3.23 3.28
CA CYS A 130 -17.86 -3.22 1.82
C CYS A 130 -17.49 -1.84 1.30
N TYR A 131 -16.49 -1.81 0.42
CA TYR A 131 -16.00 -0.57 -0.19
C TYR A 131 -16.79 -0.26 -1.47
N PRO A 132 -16.95 1.03 -1.80
CA PRO A 132 -17.47 1.42 -3.10
C PRO A 132 -16.58 0.89 -4.23
N LEU A 133 -17.13 0.82 -5.45
CA LEU A 133 -16.36 0.46 -6.64
C LEU A 133 -15.13 1.36 -6.78
N GLN A 134 -13.95 0.77 -6.74
CA GLN A 134 -12.69 1.44 -6.95
C GLN A 134 -12.33 1.46 -8.42
N HIS A 135 -11.58 2.47 -8.86
CA HIS A 135 -11.04 2.49 -10.22
C HIS A 135 -9.72 3.26 -10.31
N LYS A 136 -8.92 2.91 -11.28
CA LYS A 136 -7.71 3.63 -11.69
C LYS A 136 -7.73 3.80 -13.21
N THR A 137 -7.28 4.98 -13.66
CA THR A 137 -7.06 5.25 -15.07
C THR A 137 -5.55 5.30 -15.33
N ILE A 138 -5.10 4.61 -16.36
CA ILE A 138 -3.71 4.55 -16.79
C ILE A 138 -3.68 4.81 -18.27
N GLN A 139 -2.72 5.58 -18.75
CA GLN A 139 -2.50 5.83 -20.18
C GLN A 139 -1.19 5.18 -20.60
N SER A 140 -1.21 4.44 -21.70
CA SER A 140 0.01 3.97 -22.35
C SER A 140 0.61 5.09 -23.20
N ASP A 141 1.93 5.08 -23.34
CA ASP A 141 2.68 5.97 -24.23
C ASP A 141 2.64 5.50 -25.70
N ALA A 142 3.43 6.15 -26.55
CA ALA A 142 3.53 5.83 -27.98
C ALA A 142 4.13 4.43 -28.25
N ASP A 143 4.90 3.90 -27.30
CA ASP A 143 5.52 2.58 -27.36
C ASP A 143 4.67 1.50 -26.69
N GLY A 144 3.48 1.85 -26.18
CA GLY A 144 2.58 0.93 -25.49
C GLY A 144 3.00 0.66 -24.03
N LEU A 145 3.85 1.49 -23.44
CA LEU A 145 4.32 1.30 -22.08
C LEU A 145 3.48 2.12 -21.09
N PHE A 146 3.22 1.56 -19.93
CA PHE A 146 2.63 2.30 -18.82
C PHE A 146 3.72 3.06 -18.05
N PRO A 147 3.42 4.29 -17.57
CA PRO A 147 4.33 5.00 -16.69
C PRO A 147 4.58 4.15 -15.45
N GLN A 148 5.85 3.97 -15.07
CA GLN A 148 6.20 3.25 -13.84
C GLN A 148 5.57 3.97 -12.66
N GLN A 149 4.62 3.32 -12.02
CA GLN A 149 4.10 3.81 -10.74
C GLN A 149 5.25 3.74 -9.75
N ALA A 150 5.68 4.90 -9.26
CA ALA A 150 6.65 4.95 -8.17
C ALA A 150 6.07 4.15 -7.01
N THR A 151 6.61 2.96 -6.76
CA THR A 151 6.37 2.27 -5.50
C THR A 151 6.74 3.26 -4.39
N PRO A 152 5.90 3.46 -3.37
CA PRO A 152 6.30 4.29 -2.25
C PRO A 152 7.58 3.70 -1.68
N LYS A 153 8.71 4.34 -1.97
CA LYS A 153 9.97 4.02 -1.31
C LYS A 153 9.68 4.13 0.18
N ARG A 154 9.71 3.02 0.88
CA ARG A 154 9.92 3.04 2.32
C ARG A 154 11.16 3.90 2.52
N SER A 155 10.95 5.11 3.05
CA SER A 155 12.03 5.93 3.58
C SER A 155 12.61 5.19 4.79
N GLY A 156 13.42 4.19 4.52
CA GLY A 156 14.38 3.64 5.44
C GLY A 156 15.54 4.61 5.49
N LEU A 157 15.61 5.33 6.59
CA LEU A 157 16.78 6.02 7.10
C LEU A 157 18.05 5.21 6.83
N LEU A 158 18.90 5.68 5.95
CA LEU A 158 20.35 5.50 5.97
C LEU A 158 20.95 6.46 4.95
N ASN A 159 21.00 7.75 5.31
CA ASN A 159 21.97 8.64 4.71
C ASN A 159 23.06 8.85 5.74
N LEU A 160 24.08 8.03 5.69
CA LEU A 160 25.35 8.22 6.38
C LEU A 160 26.42 8.45 5.33
N ASN A 161 26.91 9.67 5.32
CA ASN A 161 28.24 10.10 4.86
C ASN A 161 28.61 9.91 3.39
N GLN A 162 28.71 11.04 2.73
CA GLN A 162 30.01 11.40 2.13
C GLN A 162 30.10 12.91 1.95
N SER A 163 30.63 13.53 3.02
CA SER A 163 31.45 14.72 2.85
C SER A 163 32.86 14.23 2.53
N THR A 164 33.40 14.68 1.43
CA THR A 164 34.81 15.05 1.36
C THR A 164 35.02 16.01 0.19
N ASP A 165 35.38 17.19 0.57
CA ASP A 165 36.05 18.20 -0.19
C ASP A 165 37.09 17.66 -1.19
N LYS A 166 37.08 18.22 -2.39
CA LYS A 166 38.33 18.70 -2.95
C LYS A 166 38.10 19.83 -3.96
N LYS A 167 38.22 21.02 -3.44
CA LYS A 167 38.50 22.26 -4.16
C LYS A 167 39.86 22.13 -4.85
N ILE A 168 39.91 22.27 -6.17
CA ILE A 168 41.12 22.76 -6.86
C ILE A 168 40.67 23.82 -7.85
N ILE A 169 41.08 25.02 -7.47
CA ILE A 169 41.14 26.23 -8.27
C ILE A 169 42.33 26.10 -9.20
N THR A 170 42.18 26.41 -10.48
CA THR A 170 43.18 27.11 -11.26
C THR A 170 42.52 27.74 -12.50
N THR A 171 42.52 29.04 -12.56
CA THR A 171 42.36 29.95 -13.69
C THR A 171 43.75 30.48 -13.99
N PRO A 172 44.00 31.30 -15.02
CA PRO A 172 43.82 31.23 -16.47
C PRO A 172 45.13 31.54 -17.21
N ALA A 173 45.19 31.49 -18.52
CA ALA A 173 46.01 32.32 -19.41
C ALA A 173 45.67 31.95 -20.85
N THR A 174 45.09 32.79 -21.63
CA THR A 174 45.56 33.95 -22.40
C THR A 174 46.36 33.60 -23.66
N ALA A 175 45.80 34.11 -24.71
CA ALA A 175 46.42 34.73 -25.92
C ALA A 175 46.76 33.81 -27.09
N GLN A 176 46.11 34.20 -28.15
CA GLN A 176 46.61 34.91 -29.35
C GLN A 176 47.10 34.00 -30.48
N ASP A 177 46.49 34.26 -31.50
CA ASP A 177 46.74 34.88 -32.84
C ASP A 177 47.25 33.89 -33.89
N ASP A 178 46.71 33.90 -35.00
CA ASP A 178 46.98 34.50 -36.28
C ASP A 178 46.40 33.63 -37.42
N ALA A 179 45.55 34.16 -38.12
CA ALA A 179 45.42 34.57 -39.51
C ALA A 179 46.14 33.76 -40.59
N VAL A 180 45.44 33.69 -41.73
CA VAL A 180 45.87 33.81 -43.12
C VAL A 180 45.35 32.71 -44.04
N ALA A 181 44.30 33.07 -44.74
CA ALA A 181 44.10 33.24 -46.18
C ALA A 181 44.42 32.08 -47.14
N THR A 182 43.40 31.86 -47.87
CA THR A 182 43.14 31.42 -49.23
C THR A 182 44.33 31.43 -50.23
N PRO A 183 44.29 30.74 -51.33
CA PRO A 183 43.28 30.83 -52.38
C PRO A 183 42.48 29.59 -52.70
#